data_a020494f3a212078134dffd445ea9d9a
#
_entry.id   a020494f3a212078134dffd445ea9d9a
#
_cell.length_a   1.000
_cell.length_b   1.000
_cell.length_c   1.000
_cell.angle_alpha   90.00
_cell.angle_beta   90.00
_cell.angle_gamma   90.00
#
_symmetry.space_group_name_H-M   'P 1'
#
loop_
_entity.id
_entity.type
_entity.pdbx_description
1 polymer ?
#
loop_
_entity_poly.entity_id
_entity_poly.type
_entity_poly.pdbx_seq_one_letter_code
_entity_poly.pdbx_strand_id
1 'polypeptide(L)'
;MKLRYLFSIILSSVLFFSACEEQVTDSWDNIKLSQTYLSIAEEGGSATLTVTATEDWEFVVDDVWPDVIKRDKEGNVESSTPSWLAADKMSGGQGETKVTFSAEATTSGRELELKIKAGDNTQFVRVRQGSMTVTKATVAEIIAGPEGKLYEVKGICTAIANTNYGNWYLKDSSTDQQLYIYGTVD
;
A
#
# COMPACT_ATOMS: atom_id res chain seq x y z
N MET A 1 18.40 -56.48 37.31
CA MET A 1 17.04 -56.28 36.81
C MET A 1 16.61 -54.80 36.88
N LYS A 2 17.48 -53.82 36.69
CA LYS A 2 17.14 -52.38 36.77
C LYS A 2 17.53 -51.56 35.53
N LEU A 3 18.21 -52.18 34.55
CA LEU A 3 18.69 -51.48 33.36
C LEU A 3 17.70 -51.52 32.18
N ARG A 4 16.74 -52.42 32.20
CA ARG A 4 15.74 -52.58 31.11
C ARG A 4 14.61 -51.55 31.12
N TYR A 5 14.38 -50.91 32.26
CA TYR A 5 13.30 -49.90 32.39
C TYR A 5 13.79 -48.50 32.03
N LEU A 6 15.08 -48.23 32.06
CA LEU A 6 15.63 -46.92 31.69
C LEU A 6 15.58 -46.69 30.18
N PHE A 7 15.73 -47.75 29.37
CA PHE A 7 15.65 -47.65 27.91
C PHE A 7 14.21 -47.44 27.38
N SER A 8 13.21 -47.92 28.08
CA SER A 8 11.80 -47.73 27.68
C SER A 8 11.30 -46.32 27.92
N ILE A 9 11.84 -45.58 28.90
CA ILE A 9 11.44 -44.22 29.21
C ILE A 9 12.07 -43.21 28.25
N ILE A 10 13.27 -43.49 27.77
CA ILE A 10 13.98 -42.62 26.81
C ILE A 10 13.37 -42.72 25.42
N LEU A 11 12.82 -43.89 25.03
CA LEU A 11 12.18 -44.06 23.72
C LEU A 11 10.75 -43.48 23.65
N SER A 12 10.12 -43.27 24.81
CA SER A 12 8.78 -42.68 24.84
C SER A 12 8.77 -41.13 24.83
N SER A 13 9.93 -40.47 25.08
CA SER A 13 10.01 -39.02 25.11
C SER A 13 10.39 -38.36 23.78
N VAL A 14 10.68 -39.17 22.74
CA VAL A 14 11.10 -38.68 21.42
C VAL A 14 9.89 -38.48 20.44
N LEU A 15 8.68 -38.90 20.84
CA LEU A 15 7.52 -38.91 19.94
C LEU A 15 6.56 -37.71 20.09
N PHE A 16 6.91 -36.70 20.88
CA PHE A 16 6.02 -35.52 21.07
C PHE A 16 6.57 -34.20 20.54
N PHE A 17 7.58 -34.22 19.69
CA PHE A 17 7.92 -33.06 18.86
C PHE A 17 7.42 -33.27 17.43
N SER A 18 6.17 -33.68 17.27
CA SER A 18 5.43 -33.32 16.08
C SER A 18 5.09 -31.84 16.28
N ALA A 19 6.05 -30.98 15.88
CA ALA A 19 5.78 -29.57 15.72
C ALA A 19 4.48 -29.42 14.94
N CYS A 20 3.52 -28.70 15.47
CA CYS A 20 2.57 -28.00 14.66
C CYS A 20 3.41 -27.22 13.65
N GLU A 21 3.60 -27.75 12.47
CA GLU A 21 3.82 -26.96 11.30
C GLU A 21 2.52 -26.16 11.15
N GLU A 22 2.55 -24.93 11.65
CA GLU A 22 1.55 -23.96 11.36
C GLU A 22 1.58 -23.87 9.83
N GLN A 23 0.65 -24.57 9.18
CA GLN A 23 0.35 -24.32 7.79
C GLN A 23 -0.22 -22.90 7.80
N VAL A 24 0.66 -21.93 7.70
CA VAL A 24 0.32 -20.62 7.21
C VAL A 24 -0.26 -20.89 5.83
N THR A 25 -1.56 -21.04 5.78
CA THR A 25 -2.29 -21.04 4.52
C THR A 25 -2.15 -19.62 4.01
N ASP A 26 -1.12 -19.41 3.21
CA ASP A 26 -0.87 -18.19 2.46
C ASP A 26 -2.00 -17.98 1.43
N SER A 27 -3.21 -17.80 1.92
CA SER A 27 -4.35 -17.42 1.06
C SER A 27 -4.29 -15.96 0.59
N TRP A 28 -3.18 -15.27 0.92
CA TRP A 28 -2.90 -13.88 0.54
C TRP A 28 -2.00 -13.76 -0.70
N ASP A 29 -1.57 -14.85 -1.32
CA ASP A 29 -0.34 -14.89 -2.10
C ASP A 29 -0.48 -15.03 -3.60
N ASN A 30 -1.66 -14.73 -4.17
CA ASN A 30 -1.74 -14.66 -5.63
C ASN A 30 -0.98 -13.46 -6.18
N ILE A 31 -0.80 -12.40 -5.36
CA ILE A 31 0.00 -11.24 -5.73
C ILE A 31 0.67 -10.62 -4.50
N LYS A 32 1.97 -10.36 -4.62
CA LYS A 32 2.81 -9.73 -3.60
C LYS A 32 3.61 -8.61 -4.23
N LEU A 33 3.62 -7.45 -3.59
CA LEU A 33 4.37 -6.29 -4.01
C LEU A 33 5.60 -6.10 -3.12
N SER A 34 6.75 -5.72 -3.70
CA SER A 34 7.96 -5.41 -2.92
C SER A 34 7.77 -4.23 -1.99
N GLN A 35 6.88 -3.33 -2.33
CA GLN A 35 6.51 -2.14 -1.56
C GLN A 35 5.17 -1.60 -2.06
N THR A 36 4.44 -0.90 -1.21
CA THR A 36 3.14 -0.29 -1.54
C THR A 36 3.23 1.22 -1.73
N TYR A 37 4.42 1.79 -1.57
CA TYR A 37 4.69 3.21 -1.73
C TYR A 37 5.96 3.41 -2.56
N LEU A 38 5.86 4.22 -3.61
CA LEU A 38 6.96 4.60 -4.49
C LEU A 38 7.12 6.12 -4.50
N SER A 39 8.36 6.58 -4.47
CA SER A 39 8.68 8.00 -4.55
C SER A 39 9.57 8.28 -5.74
N ILE A 40 9.22 9.31 -6.52
CA ILE A 40 10.02 9.85 -7.63
C ILE A 40 10.40 11.28 -7.25
N ALA A 41 11.63 11.68 -7.55
CA ALA A 41 12.12 13.03 -7.25
C ALA A 41 11.36 14.11 -8.04
N GLU A 42 11.40 15.35 -7.55
CA GLU A 42 10.80 16.52 -8.20
C GLU A 42 11.42 16.78 -9.58
N GLU A 43 12.71 16.55 -9.72
CA GLU A 43 13.48 16.69 -10.96
C GLU A 43 13.13 15.61 -12.01
N GLY A 44 12.25 14.69 -11.67
CA GLY A 44 11.94 13.53 -12.49
C GLY A 44 12.79 12.32 -12.13
N GLY A 45 12.61 11.24 -12.89
CA GLY A 45 13.35 10.00 -12.70
C GLY A 45 12.43 8.77 -12.69
N SER A 46 12.88 7.73 -12.02
CA SER A 46 12.14 6.46 -12.01
C SER A 46 12.15 5.80 -10.62
N ALA A 47 11.12 4.98 -10.38
CA ALA A 47 11.02 4.08 -9.24
C ALA A 47 10.60 2.69 -9.72
N THR A 48 11.07 1.64 -9.05
CA THR A 48 10.82 0.26 -9.47
C THR A 48 9.98 -0.47 -8.43
N LEU A 49 8.97 -1.17 -8.91
CA LEU A 49 8.13 -2.10 -8.16
C LEU A 49 8.43 -3.52 -8.62
N THR A 50 8.67 -4.44 -7.70
CA THR A 50 8.69 -5.86 -8.01
C THR A 50 7.32 -6.45 -7.66
N VAL A 51 6.68 -7.05 -8.65
CA VAL A 51 5.43 -7.81 -8.53
C VAL A 51 5.78 -9.29 -8.59
N THR A 52 5.39 -10.04 -7.57
CA THR A 52 5.48 -11.50 -7.56
C THR A 52 4.06 -12.05 -7.56
N ALA A 53 3.71 -12.82 -8.56
CA ALA A 53 2.35 -13.35 -8.72
C ALA A 53 2.36 -14.84 -9.05
N THR A 54 1.31 -15.56 -8.62
CA THR A 54 1.11 -16.98 -8.91
C THR A 54 0.27 -17.20 -10.18
N GLU A 55 -0.27 -16.12 -10.73
CA GLU A 55 -1.09 -16.10 -11.93
C GLU A 55 -0.88 -14.77 -12.69
N ASP A 56 -1.55 -14.60 -13.83
CA ASP A 56 -1.46 -13.36 -14.60
C ASP A 56 -2.02 -12.18 -13.80
N TRP A 57 -1.33 -11.04 -13.89
CA TRP A 57 -1.71 -9.81 -13.21
C TRP A 57 -1.75 -8.61 -14.15
N GLU A 58 -2.53 -7.61 -13.76
CA GLU A 58 -2.67 -6.35 -14.51
C GLU A 58 -2.94 -5.17 -13.59
N PHE A 59 -2.56 -3.96 -14.03
CA PHE A 59 -3.07 -2.74 -13.42
C PHE A 59 -4.49 -2.46 -13.90
N VAL A 60 -5.39 -2.14 -12.95
CA VAL A 60 -6.78 -1.81 -13.25
C VAL A 60 -6.85 -0.35 -13.67
N VAL A 61 -6.88 -0.12 -14.97
CA VAL A 61 -6.75 1.20 -15.58
C VAL A 61 -8.01 2.03 -15.43
N ASP A 62 -9.18 1.42 -15.55
CA ASP A 62 -10.47 2.11 -15.61
C ASP A 62 -10.86 2.84 -14.29
N ASP A 63 -10.44 2.29 -13.14
CA ASP A 63 -10.81 2.85 -11.83
C ASP A 63 -9.80 3.89 -11.31
N VAL A 64 -8.54 3.77 -11.74
CA VAL A 64 -7.40 4.46 -11.11
C VAL A 64 -6.77 5.51 -12.02
N TRP A 65 -6.91 5.33 -13.33
CA TRP A 65 -6.38 6.24 -14.34
C TRP A 65 -7.44 6.78 -15.28
N PRO A 66 -8.54 7.37 -14.77
CA PRO A 66 -9.63 7.84 -15.62
C PRO A 66 -9.20 8.93 -16.60
N ASP A 67 -8.24 9.79 -16.21
CA ASP A 67 -7.74 10.88 -17.04
C ASP A 67 -6.71 10.45 -18.10
N VAL A 68 -6.37 9.17 -18.12
CA VAL A 68 -5.25 8.61 -18.84
C VAL A 68 -5.68 7.72 -19.99
N ILE A 69 -6.89 7.21 -19.90
CA ILE A 69 -7.43 6.31 -20.91
C ILE A 69 -8.01 7.14 -22.05
N LYS A 70 -7.26 7.29 -23.12
CA LYS A 70 -7.86 7.68 -24.39
C LYS A 70 -8.52 6.44 -24.99
N ARG A 71 -9.82 6.52 -25.15
CA ARG A 71 -10.61 5.51 -25.84
C ARG A 71 -10.90 5.98 -27.26
N ASP A 72 -10.83 5.05 -28.20
CA ASP A 72 -11.32 5.27 -29.56
C ASP A 72 -12.86 5.38 -29.57
N LYS A 73 -13.42 5.63 -30.76
CA LYS A 73 -14.88 5.75 -30.96
C LYS A 73 -15.64 4.44 -30.70
N GLU A 74 -14.94 3.34 -30.74
CA GLU A 74 -15.43 1.99 -30.51
C GLU A 74 -15.31 1.58 -29.04
N GLY A 75 -14.70 2.43 -28.19
CA GLY A 75 -14.52 2.19 -26.75
C GLY A 75 -13.26 1.41 -26.38
N ASN A 76 -12.37 1.11 -27.35
CA ASN A 76 -11.10 0.44 -27.07
C ASN A 76 -10.07 1.43 -26.50
N VAL A 77 -9.18 0.94 -25.64
CA VAL A 77 -8.13 1.75 -25.03
C VAL A 77 -7.04 2.06 -26.06
N GLU A 78 -6.91 3.32 -26.46
CA GLU A 78 -5.86 3.80 -27.39
C GLU A 78 -4.52 4.00 -26.67
N SER A 79 -4.53 4.41 -25.41
CA SER A 79 -3.32 4.55 -24.61
C SER A 79 -3.63 4.48 -23.11
N SER A 80 -2.74 3.88 -22.36
CA SER A 80 -2.89 3.56 -20.94
C SER A 80 -1.87 4.24 -20.05
N THR A 81 -1.27 5.34 -20.47
CA THR A 81 -0.29 6.06 -19.64
C THR A 81 -0.90 7.30 -19.00
N PRO A 82 -0.73 7.50 -17.68
CA PRO A 82 -1.02 8.77 -17.02
C PRO A 82 -0.28 9.90 -17.73
N SER A 83 -0.89 11.07 -17.74
CA SER A 83 -0.26 12.25 -18.33
C SER A 83 1.09 12.60 -17.69
N TRP A 84 1.40 12.08 -16.50
CA TRP A 84 2.62 12.38 -15.76
C TRP A 84 3.41 11.14 -15.29
N LEU A 85 2.81 9.96 -15.23
CA LEU A 85 3.44 8.73 -14.76
C LEU A 85 3.41 7.68 -15.87
N ALA A 86 4.55 7.27 -16.37
CA ALA A 86 4.66 6.17 -17.32
C ALA A 86 5.06 4.89 -16.57
N ALA A 87 4.51 3.76 -16.99
CA ALA A 87 4.93 2.43 -16.57
C ALA A 87 5.45 1.66 -17.79
N ASP A 88 6.56 0.96 -17.63
CA ASP A 88 7.14 0.13 -18.71
C ASP A 88 6.34 -1.15 -18.96
N LYS A 89 5.53 -1.58 -17.99
CA LYS A 89 4.64 -2.74 -18.09
C LYS A 89 3.34 -2.46 -17.34
N MET A 90 2.22 -2.83 -17.95
CA MET A 90 0.89 -2.69 -17.38
C MET A 90 0.32 -4.04 -16.91
N SER A 91 0.96 -5.15 -17.27
CA SER A 91 0.58 -6.50 -16.90
C SER A 91 1.78 -7.43 -16.91
N GLY A 92 1.62 -8.62 -16.37
CA GLY A 92 2.62 -9.68 -16.43
C GLY A 92 2.03 -11.03 -16.08
N GLY A 93 2.83 -12.07 -16.26
CA GLY A 93 2.47 -13.44 -15.97
C GLY A 93 2.92 -13.87 -14.56
N GLN A 94 2.79 -15.16 -14.32
CA GLN A 94 3.27 -15.83 -13.11
C GLN A 94 4.77 -15.62 -12.90
N GLY A 95 5.17 -15.47 -11.65
CA GLY A 95 6.54 -15.26 -11.21
C GLY A 95 6.86 -13.82 -10.85
N GLU A 96 8.14 -13.49 -10.84
CA GLU A 96 8.62 -12.15 -10.50
C GLU A 96 8.71 -11.27 -11.76
N THR A 97 8.09 -10.11 -11.68
CA THR A 97 8.14 -9.08 -12.72
C THR A 97 8.55 -7.75 -12.11
N LYS A 98 9.55 -7.09 -12.71
CA LYS A 98 9.91 -5.70 -12.37
C LYS A 98 9.14 -4.75 -13.27
N VAL A 99 8.48 -3.78 -12.64
CA VAL A 99 7.80 -2.66 -13.29
C VAL A 99 8.54 -1.39 -12.94
N THR A 100 8.91 -0.61 -13.95
CA THR A 100 9.57 0.68 -13.77
C THR A 100 8.57 1.79 -14.07
N PHE A 101 8.30 2.60 -13.06
CA PHE A 101 7.56 3.84 -13.21
C PHE A 101 8.52 4.97 -13.47
N SER A 102 8.19 5.87 -14.39
CA SER A 102 8.98 7.06 -14.71
C SER A 102 8.09 8.28 -14.82
N ALA A 103 8.63 9.43 -14.43
CA ALA A 103 7.96 10.72 -14.53
C ALA A 103 8.95 11.81 -14.89
N GLU A 104 8.49 12.80 -15.67
CA GLU A 104 9.25 14.02 -15.94
C GLU A 104 9.24 14.96 -14.74
N ALA A 105 10.12 15.97 -14.74
CA ALA A 105 10.17 16.96 -13.69
C ALA A 105 8.83 17.64 -13.45
N THR A 106 8.60 18.04 -12.21
CA THR A 106 7.40 18.77 -11.78
C THR A 106 7.79 19.89 -10.82
N THR A 107 7.00 20.92 -10.75
CA THR A 107 7.16 22.02 -9.79
C THR A 107 6.19 21.92 -8.61
N SER A 108 5.37 20.88 -8.60
CA SER A 108 4.38 20.61 -7.53
C SER A 108 4.33 19.14 -7.21
N GLY A 109 4.08 18.81 -5.94
CA GLY A 109 3.84 17.43 -5.54
C GLY A 109 2.60 16.86 -6.20
N ARG A 110 2.66 15.60 -6.64
CA ARG A 110 1.54 14.85 -7.21
C ARG A 110 1.60 13.40 -6.76
N GLU A 111 0.45 12.77 -6.67
CA GLU A 111 0.29 11.42 -6.17
C GLU A 111 -0.77 10.68 -6.97
N LEU A 112 -0.59 9.38 -7.13
CA LEU A 112 -1.55 8.49 -7.76
C LEU A 112 -1.55 7.16 -7.01
N GLU A 113 -2.72 6.65 -6.68
CA GLU A 113 -2.90 5.31 -6.16
C GLU A 113 -3.28 4.36 -7.31
N LEU A 114 -2.47 3.34 -7.51
CA LEU A 114 -2.64 2.34 -8.54
C LEU A 114 -3.22 1.08 -7.92
N LYS A 115 -4.21 0.51 -8.60
CA LYS A 115 -4.80 -0.77 -8.28
C LYS A 115 -4.21 -1.84 -9.19
N ILE A 116 -3.71 -2.92 -8.61
CA ILE A 116 -3.19 -4.09 -9.32
C ILE A 116 -3.98 -5.32 -8.94
N LYS A 117 -4.32 -6.15 -9.91
CA LYS A 117 -5.17 -7.32 -9.73
C LYS A 117 -4.48 -8.57 -10.27
N ALA A 118 -4.59 -9.69 -9.55
CA ALA A 118 -4.25 -11.04 -10.01
C ALA A 118 -5.38 -11.97 -9.57
N GLY A 119 -6.08 -12.57 -10.52
CA GLY A 119 -7.31 -13.32 -10.25
C GLY A 119 -8.32 -12.51 -9.45
N ASP A 120 -8.73 -13.01 -8.30
CA ASP A 120 -9.65 -12.33 -7.38
C ASP A 120 -8.95 -11.41 -6.37
N ASN A 121 -7.62 -11.44 -6.30
CA ASN A 121 -6.84 -10.64 -5.36
C ASN A 121 -6.49 -9.27 -5.93
N THR A 122 -6.57 -8.26 -5.07
CA THR A 122 -6.27 -6.88 -5.40
C THR A 122 -5.30 -6.29 -4.40
N GLN A 123 -4.29 -5.58 -4.89
CA GLN A 123 -3.33 -4.80 -4.11
C GLN A 123 -3.32 -3.36 -4.60
N PHE A 124 -2.80 -2.46 -3.76
CA PHE A 124 -2.68 -1.05 -4.10
C PHE A 124 -1.23 -0.62 -3.96
N VAL A 125 -0.78 0.24 -4.86
CA VAL A 125 0.51 0.90 -4.77
C VAL A 125 0.34 2.39 -5.01
N ARG A 126 0.91 3.20 -4.13
CA ARG A 126 0.87 4.64 -4.19
C ARG A 126 2.16 5.15 -4.78
N VAL A 127 2.08 5.91 -5.86
CA VAL A 127 3.23 6.55 -6.50
C VAL A 127 3.14 8.05 -6.27
N ARG A 128 4.19 8.61 -5.68
CA ARG A 128 4.28 10.03 -5.37
C ARG A 128 5.48 10.63 -6.08
N GLN A 129 5.33 11.86 -6.58
CA GLN A 129 6.42 12.63 -7.12
C GLN A 129 6.52 14.02 -6.51
N GLY A 130 7.75 14.44 -6.23
CA GLY A 130 8.06 15.77 -5.73
C GLY A 130 7.79 15.96 -4.24
N SER A 131 8.12 17.13 -3.75
CA SER A 131 7.89 17.51 -2.36
C SER A 131 6.47 18.02 -2.20
N MET A 132 5.66 17.31 -1.45
CA MET A 132 4.44 17.91 -0.91
C MET A 132 4.88 18.73 0.30
N THR A 133 4.79 20.04 0.19
CA THR A 133 5.09 20.92 1.32
C THR A 133 4.15 20.59 2.48
N VAL A 134 4.70 20.01 3.54
CA VAL A 134 3.95 19.77 4.77
C VAL A 134 3.85 21.09 5.52
N THR A 135 2.64 21.57 5.73
CA THR A 135 2.38 22.78 6.51
C THR A 135 2.17 22.40 7.97
N LYS A 136 3.01 22.90 8.88
CA LYS A 136 2.73 22.78 10.31
C LYS A 136 1.54 23.64 10.66
N ALA A 137 0.53 23.05 11.27
CA ALA A 137 -0.72 23.74 11.58
C ALA A 137 -1.35 23.20 12.87
N THR A 138 -2.10 24.05 13.52
CA THR A 138 -3.00 23.71 14.62
C THR A 138 -4.31 23.09 14.11
N VAL A 139 -5.07 22.46 15.00
CA VAL A 139 -6.41 21.93 14.67
C VAL A 139 -7.32 23.04 14.12
N ALA A 140 -7.30 24.22 14.71
CA ALA A 140 -8.11 25.36 14.24
C ALA A 140 -7.73 25.79 12.81
N GLU A 141 -6.43 25.85 12.50
CA GLU A 141 -5.93 26.24 11.18
C GLU A 141 -6.27 25.19 10.11
N ILE A 142 -6.23 23.90 10.46
CA ILE A 142 -6.62 22.84 9.52
C ILE A 142 -8.10 22.89 9.22
N ILE A 143 -8.96 23.14 10.22
CA ILE A 143 -10.41 23.27 10.05
C ILE A 143 -10.74 24.49 9.18
N ALA A 144 -10.02 25.58 9.33
CA ALA A 144 -10.20 26.80 8.56
C ALA A 144 -9.46 26.81 7.22
N GLY A 145 -8.49 25.92 7.05
CA GLY A 145 -7.58 25.90 5.90
C GLY A 145 -8.22 25.33 4.64
N PRO A 146 -7.50 25.46 3.51
CA PRO A 146 -7.96 24.84 2.28
C PRO A 146 -7.83 23.32 2.35
N GLU A 147 -8.81 22.63 1.78
CA GLU A 147 -8.74 21.19 1.56
C GLU A 147 -7.60 20.79 0.58
N GLY A 148 -7.17 19.53 0.63
CA GLY A 148 -6.20 19.00 -0.31
C GLY A 148 -4.73 19.36 -0.01
N LYS A 149 -4.42 19.98 1.13
CA LYS A 149 -3.07 20.21 1.62
C LYS A 149 -2.60 19.15 2.59
N LEU A 150 -1.28 18.96 2.63
CA LEU A 150 -0.64 18.10 3.61
C LEU A 150 -0.31 18.92 4.86
N TYR A 151 -0.78 18.48 6.02
CA TYR A 151 -0.54 19.14 7.29
C TYR A 151 0.20 18.22 8.28
N GLU A 152 1.15 18.80 9.02
CA GLU A 152 1.68 18.22 10.24
C GLU A 152 0.96 18.85 11.42
N VAL A 153 0.22 18.08 12.18
CA VAL A 153 -0.50 18.51 13.37
C VAL A 153 -0.07 17.72 14.58
N LYS A 154 -0.01 18.38 15.73
CA LYS A 154 0.23 17.73 17.04
C LYS A 154 -0.96 17.95 17.94
N GLY A 155 -1.35 16.90 18.64
CA GLY A 155 -2.47 16.96 19.57
C GLY A 155 -2.61 15.70 20.41
N ILE A 156 -3.71 15.59 21.10
CA ILE A 156 -4.04 14.48 21.97
C ILE A 156 -5.12 13.65 21.28
N CYS A 157 -4.95 12.33 21.26
CA CYS A 157 -6.02 11.41 20.89
C CYS A 157 -7.08 11.46 21.99
N THR A 158 -8.26 11.95 21.69
CA THR A 158 -9.37 12.09 22.65
C THR A 158 -10.28 10.89 22.67
N ALA A 159 -10.42 10.19 21.56
CA ALA A 159 -11.21 8.96 21.44
C ALA A 159 -10.78 8.15 20.22
N ILE A 160 -10.88 6.84 20.33
CA ILE A 160 -10.73 5.93 19.20
C ILE A 160 -12.14 5.63 18.67
N ALA A 161 -12.40 5.94 17.40
CA ALA A 161 -13.70 5.74 16.77
C ALA A 161 -13.85 4.34 16.16
N ASN A 162 -12.77 3.80 15.57
CA ASN A 162 -12.77 2.47 14.99
C ASN A 162 -11.35 1.89 14.96
N THR A 163 -11.16 0.79 15.66
CA THR A 163 -9.85 0.11 15.75
C THR A 163 -9.48 -0.66 14.49
N ASN A 164 -10.48 -1.14 13.71
CA ASN A 164 -10.21 -1.95 12.52
C ASN A 164 -9.68 -1.10 11.35
N TYR A 165 -10.03 0.20 11.34
CA TYR A 165 -9.62 1.13 10.28
C TYR A 165 -8.68 2.22 10.78
N GLY A 166 -8.24 2.15 12.05
CA GLY A 166 -7.37 3.16 12.64
C GLY A 166 -7.99 4.56 12.70
N ASN A 167 -9.31 4.66 12.92
CA ASN A 167 -10.00 5.95 12.97
C ASN A 167 -10.06 6.49 14.40
N TRP A 168 -9.75 7.77 14.58
CA TRP A 168 -9.70 8.40 15.91
C TRP A 168 -9.89 9.92 15.84
N TYR A 169 -10.04 10.54 16.99
CA TYR A 169 -10.18 11.99 17.12
C TYR A 169 -8.93 12.61 17.73
N LEU A 170 -8.46 13.70 17.11
CA LEU A 170 -7.33 14.50 17.55
C LEU A 170 -7.81 15.90 17.97
N LYS A 171 -7.34 16.36 19.12
CA LYS A 171 -7.57 17.70 19.64
C LYS A 171 -6.26 18.34 20.08
N ASP A 172 -6.13 19.65 19.90
CA ASP A 172 -5.11 20.49 20.52
C ASP A 172 -5.74 21.64 21.33
N SER A 173 -4.93 22.57 21.81
CA SER A 173 -5.38 23.72 22.58
C SER A 173 -5.87 24.90 21.75
N SER A 174 -5.84 24.81 20.42
CA SER A 174 -6.18 25.91 19.53
C SER A 174 -7.69 26.12 19.35
N THR A 175 -8.48 25.09 19.60
CA THR A 175 -9.94 25.11 19.44
C THR A 175 -10.60 24.05 20.31
N ASP A 176 -11.89 24.19 20.56
CA ASP A 176 -12.71 23.14 21.18
C ASP A 176 -13.16 22.05 20.21
N GLN A 177 -12.98 22.27 18.89
CA GLN A 177 -13.27 21.28 17.87
C GLN A 177 -12.20 20.20 17.81
N GLN A 178 -12.52 19.09 17.16
CA GLN A 178 -11.64 17.94 16.99
C GLN A 178 -11.52 17.59 15.50
N LEU A 179 -10.35 17.12 15.09
CA LEU A 179 -10.18 16.50 13.78
C LEU A 179 -10.54 15.03 13.89
N TYR A 180 -11.35 14.56 12.94
CA TYR A 180 -11.54 13.14 12.72
C TYR A 180 -10.42 12.63 11.80
N ILE A 181 -9.58 11.78 12.32
CA ILE A 181 -8.51 11.14 11.56
C ILE A 181 -9.06 9.82 11.01
N TYR A 182 -9.01 9.67 9.71
CA TYR A 182 -9.52 8.51 9.01
C TYR A 182 -8.36 7.68 8.45
N GLY A 183 -8.31 6.40 8.81
CA GLY A 183 -7.37 5.45 8.25
C GLY A 183 -5.91 5.76 8.55
N THR A 184 -5.48 5.64 9.82
CA THR A 184 -4.03 5.62 10.10
C THR A 184 -3.46 4.28 9.69
N VAL A 185 -2.43 4.33 8.86
CA VAL A 185 -1.66 3.15 8.46
C VAL A 185 -0.39 3.13 9.31
N ASP A 186 -0.10 1.99 9.95
CA ASP A 186 1.14 1.74 10.67
C ASP A 186 2.31 1.52 9.70
#